data_9e8232eb0d4e394f8b4cd895a7e010e1
#
_entry.id   9e8232eb0d4e394f8b4cd895a7e010e1
#
_cell.length_a   1.000
_cell.length_b   1.000
_cell.length_c   1.000
_cell.angle_alpha   90.00
_cell.angle_beta   90.00
_cell.angle_gamma   90.00
#
_symmetry.space_group_name_H-M   'P 1'
#
loop_
_entity.id
_entity.type
_entity.pdbx_description
1 polymer ?
#
loop_
_entity_poly.entity_id
_entity_poly.type
_entity_poly.pdbx_seq_one_letter_code
_entity_poly.pdbx_strand_id
1 'polypeptide(L)'
;DNIGFDYKWNNNWAGDFLAYLSKDPIERQYVHDQLTLSMLYTYCEHFVLPLGSRETGDQKSFMAKLPGDELQKLSQIRAAYSYMMLHPGCKMMAPDKELTDEMKRFIHDLNEMYVSQPALSLMDNDYEGFEWIQLMKYEENVLTFLRKTENPEETLLAVCNFAAVPYENYQMGVPFYGKYKEIFNSDRKEYGGQGIVNLRAKTCK
;
A
#
# COMPACT_ATOMS: atom_id res chain seq x y z
N ASP A 1 0.04 1.63 28.51
CA ASP A 1 -1.02 1.34 29.49
C ASP A 1 -1.91 0.25 28.93
N ASN A 2 -1.72 -0.95 29.45
CA ASN A 2 -2.44 -2.13 28.94
C ASN A 2 -3.80 -2.22 29.64
N ILE A 3 -4.85 -1.73 29.00
CA ILE A 3 -6.24 -1.83 29.47
C ILE A 3 -6.94 -3.12 29.02
N GLY A 4 -6.16 -4.14 28.62
CA GLY A 4 -6.67 -5.46 28.24
C GLY A 4 -7.12 -5.62 26.79
N PHE A 5 -6.70 -4.73 25.89
CA PHE A 5 -6.91 -4.89 24.45
C PHE A 5 -5.63 -5.40 23.77
N ASP A 6 -5.78 -6.37 22.87
CA ASP A 6 -4.67 -6.92 22.09
C ASP A 6 -4.27 -6.01 20.92
N TYR A 7 -5.19 -5.20 20.41
CA TYR A 7 -4.99 -4.30 19.28
C TYR A 7 -5.41 -2.87 19.57
N LYS A 8 -4.73 -1.92 18.94
CA LYS A 8 -5.02 -0.48 19.00
C LYS A 8 -5.46 0.03 17.63
N TRP A 9 -6.41 0.93 17.63
CA TRP A 9 -6.80 1.64 16.40
C TRP A 9 -5.75 2.71 16.04
N ASN A 10 -5.17 2.65 14.84
CA ASN A 10 -4.22 3.67 14.38
C ASN A 10 -4.95 4.82 13.67
N ASN A 11 -5.43 5.78 14.44
CA ASN A 11 -6.09 6.96 13.89
C ASN A 11 -5.11 7.87 13.13
N ASN A 12 -3.86 7.96 13.57
CA ASN A 12 -2.85 8.81 12.94
C ASN A 12 -2.54 8.32 11.53
N TRP A 13 -2.34 7.01 11.36
CA TRP A 13 -2.09 6.43 10.04
C TRP A 13 -3.19 6.76 9.03
N ALA A 14 -4.45 6.57 9.40
CA ALA A 14 -5.57 6.87 8.52
C ALA A 14 -5.67 8.36 8.17
N GLY A 15 -5.44 9.23 9.16
CA GLY A 15 -5.47 10.68 8.98
C GLY A 15 -4.34 11.18 8.09
N ASP A 16 -3.13 10.75 8.36
CA ASP A 16 -1.92 11.15 7.62
C ASP A 16 -1.96 10.63 6.18
N PHE A 17 -2.41 9.39 6.00
CA PHE A 17 -2.53 8.81 4.67
C PHE A 17 -3.59 9.52 3.83
N LEU A 18 -4.73 9.84 4.41
CA LEU A 18 -5.75 10.62 3.72
C LEU A 18 -5.28 12.04 3.42
N ALA A 19 -4.59 12.68 4.35
CA ALA A 19 -4.01 14.01 4.15
C ALA A 19 -3.00 14.02 2.99
N TYR A 20 -2.16 12.99 2.90
CA TYR A 20 -1.24 12.80 1.78
C TYR A 20 -1.99 12.60 0.45
N LEU A 21 -2.93 11.66 0.39
CA LEU A 21 -3.64 11.34 -0.85
C LEU A 21 -4.58 12.45 -1.34
N SER A 22 -5.13 13.26 -0.43
CA SER A 22 -6.00 14.38 -0.79
C SER A 22 -5.27 15.55 -1.44
N LYS A 23 -3.93 15.57 -1.37
CA LYS A 23 -3.12 16.57 -2.07
C LYS A 23 -3.06 16.29 -3.56
N ASP A 24 -2.92 17.34 -4.36
CA ASP A 24 -2.53 17.19 -5.76
C ASP A 24 -1.24 16.36 -5.85
N PRO A 25 -1.12 15.42 -6.78
CA PRO A 25 0.08 14.58 -6.90
C PRO A 25 1.40 15.34 -6.95
N ILE A 26 1.43 16.54 -7.51
CA ILE A 26 2.63 17.40 -7.55
C ILE A 26 2.99 17.92 -6.16
N GLU A 27 1.98 18.16 -5.32
CA GLU A 27 2.19 18.68 -3.95
C GLU A 27 2.52 17.60 -2.92
N ARG A 28 2.31 16.32 -3.24
CA ARG A 28 2.54 15.19 -2.33
C ARG A 28 3.97 15.11 -1.84
N GLN A 29 4.95 15.53 -2.64
CA GLN A 29 6.35 15.59 -2.23
C GLN A 29 6.57 16.42 -0.95
N TYR A 30 5.78 17.47 -0.72
CA TYR A 30 5.93 18.35 0.44
C TYR A 30 5.32 17.80 1.73
N VAL A 31 4.52 16.75 1.63
CA VAL A 31 3.85 16.09 2.77
C VAL A 31 4.22 14.60 2.88
N HIS A 32 5.25 14.18 2.15
CA HIS A 32 5.72 12.79 2.11
C HIS A 32 6.08 12.25 3.50
N ASP A 33 6.66 13.09 4.36
CA ASP A 33 7.04 12.70 5.72
C ASP A 33 5.84 12.28 6.55
N GLN A 34 4.66 12.85 6.35
CA GLN A 34 3.44 12.45 7.04
C GLN A 34 3.08 10.99 6.77
N LEU A 35 3.29 10.52 5.54
CA LEU A 35 3.02 9.14 5.18
C LEU A 35 4.06 8.17 5.75
N THR A 36 5.32 8.56 5.76
CA THR A 36 6.42 7.68 6.15
C THR A 36 6.68 7.67 7.66
N LEU A 37 6.64 8.83 8.31
CA LEU A 37 6.91 8.96 9.74
C LEU A 37 5.84 8.31 10.62
N SER A 38 4.57 8.39 10.24
CA SER A 38 3.48 7.73 10.98
C SER A 38 3.61 6.22 11.01
N MET A 39 4.36 5.64 10.09
CA MET A 39 4.60 4.19 9.98
C MET A 39 5.89 3.73 10.65
N LEU A 40 6.89 4.60 10.82
CA LEU A 40 8.21 4.23 11.34
C LEU A 40 8.21 3.77 12.80
N TYR A 41 7.23 4.20 13.59
CA TYR A 41 7.21 3.97 15.04
C TYR A 41 6.14 3.01 15.50
N THR A 42 5.32 2.45 14.61
CA THR A 42 4.05 1.85 15.01
C THR A 42 3.85 0.40 14.59
N TYR A 43 4.68 -0.17 13.72
CA TYR A 43 4.45 -1.51 13.19
C TYR A 43 4.63 -2.65 14.22
N CYS A 44 5.34 -2.42 15.32
CA CYS A 44 5.51 -3.41 16.39
C CYS A 44 4.40 -3.39 17.47
N GLU A 45 3.37 -2.56 17.34
CA GLU A 45 2.42 -2.29 18.42
C GLU A 45 1.01 -2.89 18.22
N HIS A 46 0.82 -3.88 17.37
CA HIS A 46 -0.50 -4.48 17.10
C HIS A 46 -1.57 -3.46 16.69
N PHE A 47 -1.31 -2.70 15.66
CA PHE A 47 -2.26 -1.71 15.15
C PHE A 47 -3.30 -2.29 14.20
N VAL A 48 -4.52 -1.75 14.29
CA VAL A 48 -5.53 -1.86 13.24
C VAL A 48 -5.37 -0.67 12.30
N LEU A 49 -5.16 -0.94 11.02
CA LEU A 49 -5.01 0.05 9.96
C LEU A 49 -6.34 0.21 9.23
N PRO A 50 -7.12 1.25 9.51
CA PRO A 50 -8.33 1.53 8.75
C PRO A 50 -8.02 2.29 7.47
N LEU A 51 -8.73 2.00 6.39
CA LEU A 51 -8.83 2.90 5.25
C LEU A 51 -10.24 3.49 5.23
N GLY A 52 -10.33 4.81 5.35
CA GLY A 52 -11.55 5.54 5.59
C GLY A 52 -11.66 6.06 7.02
N SER A 53 -12.57 6.99 7.29
CA SER A 53 -12.77 7.50 8.65
C SER A 53 -13.58 6.53 9.50
N ARG A 54 -13.32 6.52 10.80
CA ARG A 54 -14.10 5.75 11.79
C ARG A 54 -15.58 6.12 11.77
N GLU A 55 -15.89 7.38 11.42
CA GLU A 55 -17.24 7.92 11.42
C GLU A 55 -17.98 7.72 10.10
N THR A 56 -17.23 7.66 8.99
CA THR A 56 -17.79 7.61 7.65
C THR A 56 -17.35 6.40 6.84
N GLY A 57 -16.57 5.52 7.39
CA GLY A 57 -16.01 4.22 6.94
C GLY A 57 -16.20 3.74 5.50
N ASP A 58 -16.89 4.52 4.67
CA ASP A 58 -17.23 4.16 3.31
C ASP A 58 -16.19 4.72 2.30
N GLN A 59 -16.02 3.99 1.22
CA GLN A 59 -15.17 4.34 0.10
C GLN A 59 -15.60 5.67 -0.55
N LYS A 60 -16.88 5.99 -0.59
CA LYS A 60 -17.41 7.22 -1.21
C LYS A 60 -16.88 8.45 -0.48
N SER A 61 -16.89 8.45 0.85
CA SER A 61 -16.33 9.54 1.64
C SER A 61 -14.83 9.70 1.43
N PHE A 62 -14.10 8.60 1.32
CA PHE A 62 -12.68 8.62 1.02
C PHE A 62 -12.43 9.13 -0.40
N MET A 63 -13.15 8.59 -1.38
CA MET A 63 -13.07 8.97 -2.79
C MET A 63 -13.42 10.45 -3.03
N ALA A 64 -14.36 11.01 -2.28
CA ALA A 64 -14.76 12.42 -2.41
C ALA A 64 -13.61 13.40 -2.08
N LYS A 65 -12.65 12.98 -1.26
CA LYS A 65 -11.51 13.79 -0.85
C LYS A 65 -10.30 13.67 -1.80
N LEU A 66 -10.31 12.70 -2.70
CA LEU A 66 -9.21 12.49 -3.64
C LEU A 66 -9.28 13.48 -4.82
N PRO A 67 -8.13 13.98 -5.32
CA PRO A 67 -8.08 14.83 -6.50
C PRO A 67 -8.29 14.02 -7.79
N GLY A 68 -8.68 14.72 -8.84
CA GLY A 68 -8.82 14.16 -10.18
C GLY A 68 -10.25 13.74 -10.53
N ASP A 69 -10.41 13.19 -11.72
CA ASP A 69 -11.65 12.61 -12.21
C ASP A 69 -11.95 11.24 -11.56
N GLU A 70 -13.08 10.64 -11.89
CA GLU A 70 -13.53 9.38 -11.28
C GLU A 70 -12.57 8.22 -11.53
N LEU A 71 -12.01 8.09 -12.74
CA LEU A 71 -11.06 7.03 -13.06
C LEU A 71 -9.73 7.20 -12.30
N GLN A 72 -9.26 8.44 -12.19
CA GLN A 72 -8.07 8.78 -11.42
C GLN A 72 -8.28 8.49 -9.93
N LYS A 73 -9.45 8.81 -9.39
CA LYS A 73 -9.81 8.50 -7.99
C LYS A 73 -9.86 7.00 -7.74
N LEU A 74 -10.47 6.21 -8.63
CA LEU A 74 -10.48 4.74 -8.53
C LEU A 74 -9.06 4.16 -8.57
N SER A 75 -8.18 4.70 -9.41
CA SER A 75 -6.78 4.28 -9.45
C SER A 75 -6.06 4.58 -8.13
N GLN A 76 -6.29 5.75 -7.53
CA GLN A 76 -5.74 6.10 -6.23
C GLN A 76 -6.28 5.20 -5.11
N ILE A 77 -7.57 4.83 -5.16
CA ILE A 77 -8.16 3.89 -4.20
C ILE A 77 -7.51 2.51 -4.30
N ARG A 78 -7.30 1.99 -5.51
CA ARG A 78 -6.60 0.71 -5.69
C ARG A 78 -5.17 0.77 -5.14
N ALA A 79 -4.45 1.85 -5.40
CA ALA A 79 -3.11 2.06 -4.85
C ALA A 79 -3.13 2.14 -3.32
N ALA A 80 -4.12 2.86 -2.74
CA ALA A 80 -4.29 3.01 -1.30
C ALA A 80 -4.61 1.68 -0.60
N TYR A 81 -5.52 0.89 -1.13
CA TYR A 81 -5.82 -0.43 -0.60
C TYR A 81 -4.63 -1.38 -0.70
N SER A 82 -3.91 -1.36 -1.83
CA SER A 82 -2.69 -2.16 -1.99
C SER A 82 -1.64 -1.76 -0.95
N TYR A 83 -1.42 -0.47 -0.76
CA TYR A 83 -0.48 0.05 0.23
C TYR A 83 -0.85 -0.39 1.65
N MET A 84 -2.11 -0.24 2.05
CA MET A 84 -2.60 -0.70 3.35
C MET A 84 -2.39 -2.20 3.55
N MET A 85 -2.71 -3.02 2.55
CA MET A 85 -2.57 -4.49 2.65
C MET A 85 -1.12 -4.93 2.74
N LEU A 86 -0.20 -4.19 2.14
CA LEU A 86 1.23 -4.49 2.16
C LEU A 86 1.93 -4.01 3.43
N HIS A 87 1.36 -3.04 4.16
CA HIS A 87 1.94 -2.56 5.42
C HIS A 87 1.73 -3.54 6.58
N PRO A 88 2.62 -3.52 7.63
CA PRO A 88 2.38 -4.21 8.89
C PRO A 88 1.10 -3.73 9.58
N GLY A 89 0.48 -4.60 10.37
CA GLY A 89 -0.71 -4.32 11.15
C GLY A 89 -1.97 -5.01 10.63
N CYS A 90 -2.99 -5.11 11.47
CA CYS A 90 -4.28 -5.69 11.13
C CYS A 90 -5.06 -4.79 10.16
N LYS A 91 -5.52 -5.33 9.05
CA LYS A 91 -6.18 -4.58 7.98
C LYS A 91 -7.66 -4.41 8.26
N MET A 92 -8.17 -3.19 8.06
CA MET A 92 -9.60 -2.94 8.13
C MET A 92 -10.07 -2.20 6.89
N MET A 93 -10.80 -2.90 6.05
CA MET A 93 -11.46 -2.39 4.85
C MET A 93 -12.97 -2.33 5.09
N ALA A 94 -13.59 -1.19 4.76
CA ALA A 94 -15.03 -1.05 4.68
C ALA A 94 -15.42 -0.77 3.22
N PRO A 95 -15.59 -1.81 2.39
CA PRO A 95 -15.97 -1.62 1.00
C PRO A 95 -17.38 -1.07 0.90
N ASP A 96 -17.62 -0.23 -0.10
CA ASP A 96 -18.97 0.24 -0.44
C ASP A 96 -19.88 -0.91 -0.84
N LYS A 97 -21.17 -0.76 -0.57
CA LYS A 97 -22.17 -1.76 -0.96
C LYS A 97 -22.35 -1.87 -2.48
N GLU A 98 -21.99 -0.83 -3.22
CA GLU A 98 -22.16 -0.71 -4.67
C GLU A 98 -20.80 -0.64 -5.40
N LEU A 99 -19.96 -1.66 -5.21
CA LEU A 99 -18.72 -1.77 -5.95
C LEU A 99 -18.95 -2.23 -7.40
N THR A 100 -18.17 -1.67 -8.34
CA THR A 100 -18.09 -2.23 -9.70
C THR A 100 -17.51 -3.63 -9.68
N ASP A 101 -17.74 -4.41 -10.71
CA ASP A 101 -17.23 -5.78 -10.79
C ASP A 101 -15.69 -5.83 -10.88
N GLU A 102 -15.06 -4.82 -11.50
CA GLU A 102 -13.61 -4.64 -11.51
C GLU A 102 -13.06 -4.40 -10.11
N MET A 103 -13.73 -3.57 -9.30
CA MET A 103 -13.30 -3.30 -7.93
C MET A 103 -13.52 -4.51 -7.02
N LYS A 104 -14.61 -5.26 -7.20
CA LYS A 104 -14.84 -6.53 -6.49
C LYS A 104 -13.74 -7.54 -6.79
N ARG A 105 -13.38 -7.68 -8.06
CA ARG A 105 -12.28 -8.56 -8.49
C ARG A 105 -10.95 -8.10 -7.89
N PHE A 106 -10.65 -6.81 -7.94
CA PHE A 106 -9.45 -6.25 -7.33
C PHE A 106 -9.35 -6.58 -5.85
N ILE A 107 -10.41 -6.36 -5.08
CA ILE A 107 -10.43 -6.64 -3.63
C ILE A 107 -10.29 -8.14 -3.37
N HIS A 108 -10.96 -8.98 -4.16
CA HIS A 108 -10.84 -10.42 -4.05
C HIS A 108 -9.39 -10.88 -4.26
N ASP A 109 -8.77 -10.50 -5.39
CA ASP A 109 -7.42 -10.92 -5.74
C ASP A 109 -6.35 -10.33 -4.79
N LEU A 110 -6.59 -9.12 -4.26
CA LEU A 110 -5.74 -8.51 -3.23
C LEU A 110 -5.79 -9.29 -1.91
N ASN A 111 -6.97 -9.74 -1.49
CA ASN A 111 -7.13 -10.59 -0.31
C ASN A 111 -6.49 -11.98 -0.52
N GLU A 112 -6.68 -12.60 -1.68
CA GLU A 112 -6.03 -13.87 -2.03
C GLU A 112 -4.50 -13.74 -1.98
N MET A 113 -3.96 -12.67 -2.53
CA MET A 113 -2.53 -12.37 -2.45
C MET A 113 -2.09 -12.21 -0.99
N TYR A 114 -2.83 -11.44 -0.19
CA TYR A 114 -2.50 -11.22 1.22
C TYR A 114 -2.46 -12.53 2.02
N VAL A 115 -3.46 -13.38 1.86
CA VAL A 115 -3.55 -14.67 2.58
C VAL A 115 -2.50 -15.67 2.10
N SER A 116 -2.16 -15.65 0.80
CA SER A 116 -1.22 -16.60 0.20
C SER A 116 0.26 -16.27 0.44
N GLN A 117 0.58 -15.05 0.90
CA GLN A 117 1.97 -14.60 1.06
C GLN A 117 2.38 -14.55 2.55
N PRO A 118 3.23 -15.50 3.01
CA PRO A 118 3.66 -15.56 4.40
C PRO A 118 4.30 -14.26 4.91
N ALA A 119 5.04 -13.55 4.04
CA ALA A 119 5.68 -12.28 4.37
C ALA A 119 4.72 -11.17 4.81
N LEU A 120 3.43 -11.29 4.50
CA LEU A 120 2.42 -10.29 4.87
C LEU A 120 1.77 -10.54 6.25
N SER A 121 2.01 -11.72 6.85
CA SER A 121 1.33 -12.10 8.09
C SER A 121 2.24 -12.65 9.19
N LEU A 122 3.27 -13.47 8.86
CA LEU A 122 4.05 -14.18 9.88
C LEU A 122 4.85 -13.28 10.81
N MET A 123 5.43 -12.19 10.29
CA MET A 123 6.22 -11.23 11.05
C MET A 123 5.57 -9.84 11.04
N ASP A 124 4.24 -9.79 11.12
CA ASP A 124 3.49 -8.54 10.96
C ASP A 124 3.70 -7.56 12.12
N ASN A 125 4.02 -8.09 13.30
CA ASN A 125 4.28 -7.32 14.52
C ASN A 125 5.76 -7.32 14.93
N ASP A 126 6.64 -7.77 14.04
CA ASP A 126 8.08 -7.80 14.26
C ASP A 126 8.77 -6.76 13.35
N TYR A 127 9.68 -5.96 13.94
CA TYR A 127 10.45 -4.97 13.20
C TYR A 127 11.33 -5.61 12.11
N GLU A 128 11.73 -6.87 12.27
CA GLU A 128 12.50 -7.60 11.25
C GLU A 128 11.66 -7.99 10.04
N GLY A 129 10.33 -8.03 10.17
CA GLY A 129 9.39 -8.32 9.08
C GLY A 129 9.18 -7.19 8.08
N PHE A 130 9.72 -5.98 8.35
CA PHE A 130 9.52 -4.81 7.52
C PHE A 130 10.82 -4.01 7.35
N GLU A 131 11.09 -3.55 6.13
CA GLU A 131 12.27 -2.72 5.86
C GLU A 131 11.99 -1.72 4.74
N TRP A 132 12.20 -0.43 5.01
CA TRP A 132 12.18 0.59 3.97
C TRP A 132 13.39 0.45 3.05
N ILE A 133 13.16 0.46 1.73
CA ILE A 133 14.22 0.48 0.73
C ILE A 133 14.45 1.89 0.21
N GLN A 134 13.39 2.62 -0.07
CA GLN A 134 13.50 3.97 -0.62
C GLN A 134 12.48 4.89 0.02
N LEU A 135 13.01 5.83 0.82
CA LEU A 135 12.26 6.85 1.53
C LEU A 135 12.56 8.27 1.02
N MET A 136 13.73 8.49 0.43
CA MET A 136 14.30 9.82 0.24
C MET A 136 14.02 10.46 -1.13
N LYS A 137 13.28 9.77 -2.00
CA LYS A 137 12.93 10.31 -3.33
C LYS A 137 11.54 10.96 -3.32
N TYR A 138 11.41 12.01 -2.57
CA TYR A 138 10.13 12.73 -2.36
C TYR A 138 9.49 13.21 -3.67
N GLU A 139 10.30 13.69 -4.61
CA GLU A 139 9.85 14.24 -5.89
C GLU A 139 9.17 13.20 -6.79
N GLU A 140 9.56 11.94 -6.64
CA GLU A 140 9.02 10.85 -7.46
C GLU A 140 7.71 10.30 -6.92
N ASN A 141 7.36 10.55 -5.65
CA ASN A 141 6.19 9.98 -4.95
C ASN A 141 6.10 8.44 -5.08
N VAL A 142 7.25 7.77 -5.10
CA VAL A 142 7.36 6.31 -5.13
C VAL A 142 7.92 5.82 -3.81
N LEU A 143 7.20 4.90 -3.17
CA LEU A 143 7.61 4.23 -1.94
C LEU A 143 7.99 2.80 -2.24
N THR A 144 9.12 2.35 -1.70
CA THR A 144 9.54 0.96 -1.82
C THR A 144 9.95 0.41 -0.47
N PHE A 145 9.48 -0.78 -0.15
CA PHE A 145 9.78 -1.48 1.10
C PHE A 145 9.71 -3.00 0.92
N LEU A 146 10.27 -3.70 1.87
CA LEU A 146 10.23 -5.15 1.96
C LEU A 146 9.26 -5.61 3.03
N ARG A 147 8.60 -6.72 2.75
CA ARG A 147 8.00 -7.59 3.74
C ARG A 147 8.78 -8.89 3.75
N LYS A 148 9.16 -9.33 4.95
CA LYS A 148 10.10 -10.43 5.14
C LYS A 148 9.54 -11.49 6.07
N THR A 149 10.07 -12.70 5.94
CA THR A 149 9.99 -13.77 6.94
C THR A 149 11.42 -14.18 7.31
N GLU A 150 11.56 -15.17 8.16
CA GLU A 150 12.85 -15.81 8.42
C GLU A 150 13.44 -16.48 7.17
N ASN A 151 12.61 -16.82 6.19
CA ASN A 151 13.03 -17.38 4.91
C ASN A 151 13.21 -16.26 3.86
N PRO A 152 14.46 -15.96 3.42
CA PRO A 152 14.70 -14.91 2.44
C PRO A 152 14.00 -15.11 1.09
N GLU A 153 13.67 -16.37 0.71
CA GLU A 153 12.96 -16.66 -0.55
C GLU A 153 11.50 -16.21 -0.54
N GLU A 154 10.94 -15.98 0.64
CA GLU A 154 9.57 -15.48 0.81
C GLU A 154 9.51 -13.95 0.87
N THR A 155 10.64 -13.26 0.70
CA THR A 155 10.68 -11.80 0.74
C THR A 155 9.88 -11.18 -0.40
N LEU A 156 8.99 -10.25 -0.06
CA LEU A 156 8.23 -9.45 -1.00
C LEU A 156 8.80 -8.03 -1.11
N LEU A 157 8.96 -7.56 -2.33
CA LEU A 157 9.25 -6.16 -2.63
C LEU A 157 7.94 -5.46 -3.00
N ALA A 158 7.56 -4.49 -2.20
CA ALA A 158 6.44 -3.59 -2.47
C ALA A 158 6.94 -2.33 -3.17
N VAL A 159 6.28 -1.95 -4.26
CA VAL A 159 6.56 -0.73 -5.03
C VAL A 159 5.25 0.02 -5.20
N CYS A 160 5.11 1.16 -4.55
CA CYS A 160 3.90 1.97 -4.56
C CYS A 160 4.17 3.31 -5.24
N ASN A 161 3.57 3.50 -6.41
CA ASN A 161 3.64 4.76 -7.15
C ASN A 161 2.40 5.61 -6.84
N PHE A 162 2.60 6.73 -6.17
CA PHE A 162 1.56 7.73 -5.86
C PHE A 162 1.68 8.99 -6.73
N ALA A 163 2.59 8.99 -7.72
CA ALA A 163 2.62 10.05 -8.73
C ALA A 163 1.45 9.90 -9.72
N ALA A 164 1.14 11.00 -10.42
CA ALA A 164 0.11 11.00 -11.47
C ALA A 164 0.61 10.41 -12.81
N VAL A 165 1.85 9.95 -12.87
CA VAL A 165 2.50 9.48 -14.09
C VAL A 165 3.13 8.09 -13.89
N PRO A 166 3.14 7.24 -14.91
CA PRO A 166 3.94 6.02 -14.89
C PRO A 166 5.42 6.36 -15.07
N TYR A 167 6.28 5.62 -14.40
CA TYR A 167 7.73 5.69 -14.59
C TYR A 167 8.20 4.51 -15.45
N GLU A 168 8.65 4.80 -16.65
CA GLU A 168 9.28 3.80 -17.50
C GLU A 168 10.74 3.56 -17.05
N ASN A 169 11.14 2.29 -17.02
CA ASN A 169 12.50 1.88 -16.63
C ASN A 169 12.94 2.41 -15.25
N TYR A 170 12.01 2.47 -14.30
CA TYR A 170 12.29 2.91 -12.95
C TYR A 170 13.39 2.06 -12.30
N GLN A 171 14.40 2.71 -11.75
CA GLN A 171 15.52 2.05 -11.10
C GLN A 171 15.42 2.19 -9.58
N MET A 172 15.51 1.08 -8.88
CA MET A 172 15.51 1.03 -7.42
C MET A 172 16.56 0.04 -6.92
N GLY A 173 17.02 0.24 -5.70
CA GLY A 173 17.82 -0.76 -5.01
C GLY A 173 16.97 -1.97 -4.62
N VAL A 174 17.55 -3.15 -4.66
CA VAL A 174 16.95 -4.38 -4.13
C VAL A 174 18.01 -5.13 -3.30
N PRO A 175 17.60 -5.80 -2.20
CA PRO A 175 18.58 -6.36 -1.25
C PRO A 175 19.26 -7.62 -1.75
N PHE A 176 18.64 -8.35 -2.67
CA PHE A 176 19.13 -9.66 -3.11
C PHE A 176 19.37 -9.70 -4.61
N TYR A 177 20.47 -10.36 -5.00
CA TYR A 177 20.68 -10.73 -6.40
C TYR A 177 19.65 -11.80 -6.80
N GLY A 178 19.14 -11.71 -8.01
CA GLY A 178 18.21 -12.71 -8.49
C GLY A 178 17.16 -12.19 -9.46
N LYS A 179 16.07 -12.95 -9.55
CA LYS A 179 14.95 -12.63 -10.45
C LYS A 179 13.75 -12.20 -9.61
N TYR A 180 13.25 -11.02 -9.89
CA TYR A 180 12.02 -10.49 -9.30
C TYR A 180 10.88 -10.62 -10.29
N LYS A 181 9.80 -11.25 -9.86
CA LYS A 181 8.58 -11.43 -10.65
C LYS A 181 7.45 -10.63 -10.01
N GLU A 182 6.73 -9.86 -10.82
CA GLU A 182 5.50 -9.22 -10.38
C GLU A 182 4.42 -10.28 -10.14
N ILE A 183 3.93 -10.36 -8.91
CA ILE A 183 2.86 -11.30 -8.51
C ILE A 183 1.51 -10.61 -8.41
N PHE A 184 1.51 -9.30 -8.12
CA PHE A 184 0.31 -8.47 -8.03
C PHE A 184 0.57 -7.08 -8.61
N ASN A 185 -0.44 -6.52 -9.28
CA ASN A 185 -0.37 -5.15 -9.79
C ASN A 185 -1.78 -4.54 -9.81
N SER A 186 -1.97 -3.43 -9.10
CA SER A 186 -3.26 -2.74 -8.98
C SER A 186 -3.72 -2.05 -10.27
N ASP A 187 -2.83 -1.93 -11.27
CA ASP A 187 -3.14 -1.29 -12.56
C ASP A 187 -3.55 -2.29 -13.67
N ARG A 188 -3.81 -3.55 -13.34
CA ARG A 188 -4.30 -4.54 -14.30
C ARG A 188 -5.63 -4.08 -14.93
N LYS A 189 -5.83 -4.41 -16.20
CA LYS A 189 -7.07 -4.09 -16.93
C LYS A 189 -8.31 -4.71 -16.31
N GLU A 190 -8.16 -5.90 -15.72
CA GLU A 190 -9.23 -6.63 -15.03
C GLU A 190 -9.76 -5.89 -13.80
N TYR A 191 -8.99 -4.94 -13.28
CA TYR A 191 -9.35 -4.06 -12.15
C TYR A 191 -9.78 -2.65 -12.59
N GLY A 192 -9.94 -2.44 -13.91
CA GLY A 192 -10.21 -1.11 -14.47
C GLY A 192 -8.97 -0.21 -14.55
N GLY A 193 -7.77 -0.79 -14.50
CA GLY A 193 -6.50 -0.08 -14.68
C GLY A 193 -6.09 0.06 -16.15
N GLN A 194 -4.97 0.74 -16.38
CA GLN A 194 -4.42 0.96 -17.73
C GLN A 194 -3.71 -0.28 -18.28
N GLY A 195 -3.34 -1.22 -17.42
CA GLY A 195 -2.65 -2.47 -17.78
C GLY A 195 -1.13 -2.29 -17.92
N ILE A 196 -0.55 -1.33 -17.21
CA ILE A 196 0.90 -1.15 -17.15
C ILE A 196 1.47 -2.18 -16.18
N VAL A 197 1.91 -3.31 -16.71
CA VAL A 197 2.34 -4.48 -15.92
C VAL A 197 3.73 -4.98 -16.38
N ASN A 198 4.46 -5.62 -15.47
CA ASN A 198 5.74 -6.24 -15.76
C ASN A 198 5.57 -7.73 -16.08
N LEU A 199 5.34 -8.06 -17.35
CA LEU A 199 5.07 -9.43 -17.80
C LEU A 199 6.29 -10.38 -17.64
N ARG A 200 7.49 -9.84 -17.54
CA ARG A 200 8.74 -10.62 -17.44
C ARG A 200 9.44 -10.35 -16.13
N ALA A 201 10.00 -11.39 -15.53
CA ALA A 201 10.86 -11.24 -14.38
C ALA A 201 12.04 -10.30 -14.69
N LYS A 202 12.33 -9.39 -13.78
CA LYS A 202 13.50 -8.50 -13.86
C LYS A 202 14.67 -9.16 -13.15
N THR A 203 15.84 -9.12 -13.76
CA THR A 203 17.06 -9.67 -13.15
C THR A 203 17.85 -8.52 -12.53
N CYS A 204 18.14 -8.65 -11.25
CA CYS A 204 19.10 -7.81 -10.54
C CYS A 204 20.50 -8.44 -10.61
N LYS A 205 21.50 -7.63 -10.95
CA LYS A 205 22.92 -8.03 -11.00
C LYS A 205 23.71 -7.30 -9.92
#